data_eb5e2a76f97aebd0a40ddd29ec0afef7
#
_entry.id   eb5e2a76f97aebd0a40ddd29ec0afef7
#
_cell.length_a   1.000
_cell.length_b   1.000
_cell.length_c   1.000
_cell.angle_alpha   90.00
_cell.angle_beta   90.00
_cell.angle_gamma   90.00
#
_symmetry.space_group_name_H-M   'P 1'
#
loop_
_entity.id
_entity.type
_entity.pdbx_description
1 polymer ?
#
loop_
_entity_poly.entity_id
_entity_poly.type
_entity_poly.pdbx_seq_one_letter_code
_entity_poly.pdbx_strand_id
1 'polypeptide(L)'
;MNYGQFLHMLPEASLVLALVIMFFADLMLGKGKKKVQTLGMLMTVLLVAQIVSCAFVGPAEAFGGLYVATKATQVMKIILTLGTLLVVLVAQSWLERDAEKLAGEFHVLVLSTLLGMYVMMSSGNFLLFFLGLEMASVPMACLVAFDKYKNRSAEAAAKFVLTATFSSGVMLYGISLIYGTVGTLYFNDVAGRFQMLFSVAHYQPSLLLAIVGLVFFFSGLGFKLSLVPFHFWTADTYQGAPTAVTGYLSVVSKGAA
;
A
#
# COMPACT_ATOMS: atom_id res chain seq x y z
N MET A 1 6.05 -21.29 19.17
CA MET A 1 5.92 -19.94 18.56
C MET A 1 6.63 -18.95 19.45
N ASN A 2 7.57 -18.19 18.91
CA ASN A 2 8.33 -17.22 19.70
C ASN A 2 7.59 -15.88 19.63
N TYR A 3 6.80 -15.56 20.64
CA TYR A 3 5.97 -14.34 20.69
C TYR A 3 6.79 -13.05 20.56
N GLY A 4 8.11 -13.09 20.82
CA GLY A 4 9.02 -11.96 20.61
C GLY A 4 9.09 -11.48 19.16
N GLN A 5 8.75 -12.32 18.18
CA GLN A 5 8.74 -11.95 16.76
C GLN A 5 7.69 -10.88 16.45
N PHE A 6 6.57 -10.81 17.18
CA PHE A 6 5.56 -9.78 17.02
C PHE A 6 6.04 -8.39 17.44
N LEU A 7 7.04 -8.30 18.33
CA LEU A 7 7.65 -7.02 18.72
C LEU A 7 8.41 -6.36 17.56
N HIS A 8 8.87 -7.16 16.58
CA HIS A 8 9.52 -6.64 15.38
C HIS A 8 8.52 -5.97 14.41
N MET A 9 7.22 -6.30 14.50
CA MET A 9 6.13 -5.67 13.74
C MET A 9 5.47 -4.50 14.51
N LEU A 10 6.16 -3.90 15.47
CA LEU A 10 5.62 -2.81 16.27
C LEU A 10 5.08 -1.65 15.41
N PRO A 11 5.71 -1.22 14.29
CA PRO A 11 5.18 -0.17 13.44
C PRO A 11 3.85 -0.56 12.77
N GLU A 12 3.68 -1.79 12.33
CA GLU A 12 2.43 -2.29 11.75
C GLU A 12 1.35 -2.43 12.84
N ALA A 13 1.72 -2.97 14.00
CA ALA A 13 0.81 -3.12 15.13
C ALA A 13 0.32 -1.76 15.65
N SER A 14 1.20 -0.75 15.72
CA SER A 14 0.82 0.61 16.12
C SER A 14 -0.11 1.27 15.11
N LEU A 15 0.03 1.00 13.79
CA LEU A 15 -0.92 1.45 12.77
C LEU A 15 -2.28 0.77 12.90
N VAL A 16 -2.33 -0.53 13.20
CA VAL A 16 -3.59 -1.23 13.48
C VAL A 16 -4.28 -0.62 14.69
N LEU A 17 -3.53 -0.34 15.76
CA LEU A 17 -4.06 0.33 16.94
C LEU A 17 -4.59 1.73 16.62
N ALA A 18 -3.85 2.51 15.82
CA ALA A 18 -4.27 3.83 15.37
C ALA A 18 -5.57 3.77 14.56
N LEU A 19 -5.71 2.76 13.67
CA LEU A 19 -6.93 2.52 12.91
C LEU A 19 -8.12 2.22 13.81
N VAL A 20 -7.94 1.36 14.81
CA VAL A 20 -8.98 1.03 15.80
C VAL A 20 -9.37 2.26 16.61
N ILE A 21 -8.39 3.03 17.09
CA ILE A 21 -8.65 4.28 17.85
C ILE A 21 -9.45 5.27 16.99
N MET A 22 -9.05 5.46 15.72
CA MET A 22 -9.73 6.38 14.80
C MET A 22 -11.16 5.94 14.54
N PHE A 23 -11.39 4.64 14.33
CA PHE A 23 -12.72 4.07 14.12
C PHE A 23 -13.64 4.31 15.34
N PHE A 24 -13.18 4.03 16.54
CA PHE A 24 -13.98 4.28 17.75
C PHE A 24 -14.18 5.78 18.02
N ALA A 25 -13.17 6.62 17.77
CA ALA A 25 -13.29 8.07 17.88
C ALA A 25 -14.37 8.61 16.94
N ASP A 26 -14.44 8.11 15.71
CA ASP A 26 -15.48 8.50 14.76
C ASP A 26 -16.88 8.14 15.23
N LEU A 27 -17.06 6.97 15.87
CA LEU A 27 -18.35 6.52 16.41
C LEU A 27 -18.78 7.31 17.65
N MET A 28 -17.82 7.68 18.53
CA MET A 28 -18.12 8.35 19.79
C MET A 28 -18.33 9.86 19.62
N LEU A 29 -17.69 10.48 18.63
CA LEU A 29 -17.83 11.91 18.37
C LEU A 29 -19.15 12.20 17.67
N GLY A 30 -19.84 13.24 18.14
CA GLY A 30 -21.09 13.74 17.54
C GLY A 30 -20.91 14.19 16.10
N LYS A 31 -21.89 14.91 15.55
CA LYS A 31 -21.83 15.49 14.21
C LYS A 31 -21.39 16.96 14.28
N GLY A 32 -20.75 17.47 13.23
CA GLY A 32 -20.43 18.88 13.10
C GLY A 32 -18.94 19.15 12.85
N LYS A 33 -18.62 20.39 12.49
CA LYS A 33 -17.24 20.84 12.19
C LYS A 33 -16.25 20.54 13.31
N LYS A 34 -16.67 20.59 14.57
CA LYS A 34 -15.83 20.22 15.73
C LYS A 34 -15.36 18.77 15.65
N LYS A 35 -16.23 17.84 15.18
CA LYS A 35 -15.84 16.44 14.96
C LYS A 35 -14.68 16.35 13.97
N VAL A 36 -14.78 17.00 12.81
CA VAL A 36 -13.75 16.99 11.77
C VAL A 36 -12.41 17.50 12.30
N GLN A 37 -12.43 18.60 13.04
CA GLN A 37 -11.22 19.17 13.64
C GLN A 37 -10.60 18.23 14.68
N THR A 38 -11.43 17.65 15.55
CA THR A 38 -10.94 16.70 16.57
C THR A 38 -10.35 15.45 15.93
N LEU A 39 -11.01 14.88 14.90
CA LEU A 39 -10.48 13.73 14.15
C LEU A 39 -9.18 14.08 13.40
N GLY A 40 -9.11 15.25 12.81
CA GLY A 40 -7.89 15.73 12.15
C GLY A 40 -6.72 15.90 13.11
N MET A 41 -6.97 16.50 14.30
CA MET A 41 -5.96 16.58 15.37
C MET A 41 -5.51 15.19 15.84
N LEU A 42 -6.48 14.31 16.12
CA LEU A 42 -6.17 12.94 16.53
C LEU A 42 -5.33 12.21 15.49
N MET A 43 -5.70 12.32 14.21
CA MET A 43 -4.95 11.74 13.10
C MET A 43 -3.52 12.26 13.04
N THR A 44 -3.30 13.57 13.19
CA THR A 44 -1.95 14.15 13.18
C THR A 44 -1.10 13.63 14.34
N VAL A 45 -1.68 13.54 15.55
CA VAL A 45 -0.98 12.98 16.72
C VAL A 45 -0.62 11.51 16.50
N LEU A 46 -1.55 10.71 15.98
CA LEU A 46 -1.31 9.30 15.69
C LEU A 46 -0.22 9.10 14.62
N LEU A 47 -0.19 9.91 13.56
CA LEU A 47 0.85 9.83 12.53
C LEU A 47 2.21 10.29 13.06
N VAL A 48 2.27 11.30 13.92
CA VAL A 48 3.53 11.71 14.58
C VAL A 48 4.02 10.59 15.51
N ALA A 49 3.14 9.98 16.31
CA ALA A 49 3.49 8.82 17.14
C ALA A 49 3.99 7.64 16.27
N GLN A 50 3.41 7.45 15.08
CA GLN A 50 3.84 6.44 14.13
C GLN A 50 5.26 6.68 13.60
N ILE A 51 5.62 7.92 13.28
CA ILE A 51 7.00 8.29 12.88
C ILE A 51 7.97 7.92 14.00
N VAL A 52 7.62 8.27 15.24
CA VAL A 52 8.43 7.95 16.42
C VAL A 52 8.57 6.43 16.58
N SER A 53 7.48 5.66 16.46
CA SER A 53 7.52 4.20 16.56
C SER A 53 8.46 3.56 15.53
N CYS A 54 8.45 4.06 14.27
CA CYS A 54 9.34 3.58 13.23
C CYS A 54 10.82 3.87 13.53
N ALA A 55 11.12 4.99 14.20
CA ALA A 55 12.49 5.37 14.54
C ALA A 55 13.11 4.50 15.66
N PHE A 56 12.28 3.95 16.56
CA PHE A 56 12.76 3.12 17.67
C PHE A 56 12.94 1.64 17.34
N VAL A 57 12.33 1.14 16.27
CA VAL A 57 12.45 -0.27 15.87
C VAL A 57 13.73 -0.49 15.09
N GLY A 58 14.56 -1.44 15.54
CA GLY A 58 15.78 -1.85 14.82
C GLY A 58 15.49 -2.79 13.63
N PRO A 59 16.49 -3.03 12.76
CA PRO A 59 16.37 -4.04 11.71
C PRO A 59 16.05 -5.40 12.32
N ALA A 60 15.11 -6.14 11.72
CA ALA A 60 14.68 -7.43 12.23
C ALA A 60 14.14 -8.30 11.10
N GLU A 61 14.27 -9.60 11.29
CA GLU A 61 13.67 -10.63 10.47
C GLU A 61 12.76 -11.48 11.35
N ALA A 62 11.55 -11.79 10.86
CA ALA A 62 10.57 -12.53 11.61
C ALA A 62 9.81 -13.51 10.72
N PHE A 63 9.18 -14.49 11.36
CA PHE A 63 8.36 -15.51 10.71
C PHE A 63 9.09 -16.26 9.58
N GLY A 64 10.37 -16.63 9.84
CA GLY A 64 11.16 -17.40 8.87
C GLY A 64 11.44 -16.65 7.57
N GLY A 65 11.67 -15.34 7.63
CA GLY A 65 11.96 -14.50 6.46
C GLY A 65 10.75 -13.96 5.72
N LEU A 66 9.53 -14.22 6.20
CA LEU A 66 8.33 -13.60 5.61
C LEU A 66 8.31 -12.08 5.81
N TYR A 67 8.69 -11.63 7.00
CA TYR A 67 8.80 -10.23 7.37
C TYR A 67 10.26 -9.83 7.51
N VAL A 68 10.68 -8.82 6.77
CA VAL A 68 12.07 -8.32 6.75
C VAL A 68 12.05 -6.80 6.92
N ALA A 69 12.47 -6.32 8.07
CA ALA A 69 12.66 -4.89 8.34
C ALA A 69 14.14 -4.53 8.25
N THR A 70 14.51 -3.76 7.26
CA THR A 70 15.85 -3.18 7.10
C THR A 70 15.87 -1.72 7.53
N LYS A 71 17.05 -1.13 7.71
CA LYS A 71 17.16 0.32 7.95
C LYS A 71 16.54 1.13 6.81
N ALA A 72 16.70 0.68 5.57
CA ALA A 72 16.13 1.34 4.39
C ALA A 72 14.60 1.33 4.44
N THR A 73 13.98 0.16 4.72
CA THR A 73 12.52 0.07 4.82
C THR A 73 11.95 0.91 5.96
N GLN A 74 12.67 1.05 7.07
CA GLN A 74 12.26 1.91 8.19
C GLN A 74 12.28 3.40 7.81
N VAL A 75 13.35 3.86 7.16
CA VAL A 75 13.43 5.25 6.65
C VAL A 75 12.31 5.51 5.65
N MET A 76 12.04 4.59 4.74
CA MET A 76 10.95 4.73 3.78
C MET A 76 9.58 4.77 4.46
N LYS A 77 9.33 3.95 5.50
CA LYS A 77 8.09 4.03 6.31
C LYS A 77 7.92 5.41 6.94
N ILE A 78 8.99 6.01 7.46
CA ILE A 78 8.97 7.38 7.99
C ILE A 78 8.61 8.39 6.90
N ILE A 79 9.22 8.28 5.72
CA ILE A 79 8.95 9.17 4.58
C ILE A 79 7.48 9.05 4.14
N LEU A 80 6.96 7.83 4.01
CA LEU A 80 5.55 7.61 3.64
C LEU A 80 4.58 8.15 4.69
N THR A 81 4.89 7.97 5.98
CA THR A 81 4.05 8.52 7.05
C THR A 81 4.08 10.04 7.05
N LEU A 82 5.23 10.65 6.79
CA LEU A 82 5.37 12.10 6.67
C LEU A 82 4.59 12.62 5.45
N GLY A 83 4.68 11.93 4.30
CA GLY A 83 3.86 12.24 3.13
C GLY A 83 2.36 12.13 3.42
N THR A 84 1.94 11.08 4.14
CA THR A 84 0.56 10.90 4.59
C THR A 84 0.11 12.03 5.52
N LEU A 85 0.97 12.44 6.45
CA LEU A 85 0.70 13.57 7.35
C LEU A 85 0.44 14.87 6.56
N LEU A 86 1.29 15.18 5.59
CA LEU A 86 1.11 16.36 4.73
C LEU A 86 -0.21 16.31 3.95
N VAL A 87 -0.57 15.14 3.40
CA VAL A 87 -1.85 14.95 2.71
C VAL A 87 -3.04 15.17 3.66
N VAL A 88 -2.98 14.64 4.87
CA VAL A 88 -4.06 14.82 5.87
C VAL A 88 -4.22 16.29 6.24
N LEU A 89 -3.13 17.03 6.44
CA LEU A 89 -3.17 18.47 6.73
C LEU A 89 -3.81 19.27 5.57
N VAL A 90 -3.46 18.94 4.33
CA VAL A 90 -4.08 19.58 3.15
C VAL A 90 -5.55 19.20 3.00
N ALA A 91 -5.91 17.95 3.31
CA ALA A 91 -7.27 17.45 3.22
C ALA A 91 -8.22 18.09 4.23
N GLN A 92 -7.71 18.58 5.38
CA GLN A 92 -8.53 19.06 6.49
C GLN A 92 -9.53 20.14 6.07
N SER A 93 -9.08 21.15 5.32
CA SER A 93 -9.94 22.26 4.87
C SER A 93 -11.03 21.80 3.90
N TRP A 94 -10.71 20.82 3.06
CA TRP A 94 -11.69 20.21 2.14
C TRP A 94 -12.70 19.35 2.89
N LEU A 95 -12.26 18.54 3.86
CA LEU A 95 -13.15 17.74 4.70
C LEU A 95 -14.15 18.60 5.49
N GLU A 96 -13.70 19.73 6.04
CA GLU A 96 -14.57 20.65 6.78
C GLU A 96 -15.64 21.31 5.90
N ARG A 97 -15.34 21.53 4.62
CA ARG A 97 -16.24 22.22 3.70
C ARG A 97 -17.19 21.28 2.95
N ASP A 98 -16.64 20.20 2.40
CA ASP A 98 -17.33 19.40 1.37
C ASP A 98 -17.66 17.97 1.85
N ALA A 99 -16.99 17.44 2.86
CA ALA A 99 -17.09 16.05 3.26
C ALA A 99 -17.19 15.81 4.80
N GLU A 100 -17.78 16.77 5.51
CA GLU A 100 -17.87 16.77 6.98
C GLU A 100 -18.40 15.43 7.57
N LYS A 101 -19.43 14.85 6.94
CA LYS A 101 -20.06 13.61 7.42
C LYS A 101 -19.20 12.36 7.25
N LEU A 102 -18.22 12.42 6.35
CA LEU A 102 -17.40 11.29 5.94
C LEU A 102 -15.94 11.41 6.43
N ALA A 103 -15.64 12.41 7.26
CA ALA A 103 -14.27 12.68 7.71
C ALA A 103 -13.62 11.47 8.42
N GLY A 104 -14.37 10.74 9.26
CA GLY A 104 -13.87 9.54 9.92
C GLY A 104 -13.57 8.43 8.93
N GLU A 105 -14.48 8.17 7.96
CA GLU A 105 -14.27 7.19 6.89
C GLU A 105 -12.99 7.51 6.09
N PHE A 106 -12.76 8.79 5.78
CA PHE A 106 -11.55 9.24 5.09
C PHE A 106 -10.27 8.85 5.83
N HIS A 107 -10.19 9.17 7.13
CA HIS A 107 -9.00 8.89 7.94
C HIS A 107 -8.76 7.38 8.11
N VAL A 108 -9.82 6.60 8.32
CA VAL A 108 -9.73 5.13 8.40
C VAL A 108 -9.21 4.53 7.09
N LEU A 109 -9.72 4.98 5.94
CA LEU A 109 -9.26 4.53 4.63
C LEU A 109 -7.79 4.90 4.38
N VAL A 110 -7.37 6.12 4.75
CA VAL A 110 -5.96 6.54 4.64
C VAL A 110 -5.04 5.68 5.50
N LEU A 111 -5.42 5.40 6.75
CA LEU A 111 -4.63 4.52 7.62
C LEU A 111 -4.58 3.08 7.09
N SER A 112 -5.69 2.57 6.53
CA SER A 112 -5.74 1.24 5.93
C SER A 112 -4.80 1.12 4.73
N THR A 113 -4.77 2.14 3.85
CA THR A 113 -3.81 2.16 2.74
C THR A 113 -2.37 2.22 3.22
N LEU A 114 -2.07 3.05 4.23
CA LEU A 114 -0.73 3.17 4.80
C LEU A 114 -0.27 1.84 5.43
N LEU A 115 -1.17 1.12 6.10
CA LEU A 115 -0.89 -0.21 6.64
C LEU A 115 -0.52 -1.21 5.53
N GLY A 116 -1.28 -1.23 4.43
CA GLY A 116 -0.97 -2.07 3.27
C GLY A 116 0.40 -1.75 2.68
N MET A 117 0.77 -0.47 2.57
CA MET A 117 2.09 -0.03 2.12
C MET A 117 3.20 -0.51 3.07
N TYR A 118 2.98 -0.48 4.38
CA TYR A 118 3.96 -0.96 5.36
C TYR A 118 4.20 -2.47 5.22
N VAL A 119 3.12 -3.25 5.09
CA VAL A 119 3.20 -4.71 4.87
C VAL A 119 3.95 -5.02 3.58
N MET A 120 3.65 -4.29 2.48
CA MET A 120 4.31 -4.46 1.20
C MET A 120 5.82 -4.20 1.30
N MET A 121 6.23 -3.11 1.96
CA MET A 121 7.65 -2.75 2.11
C MET A 121 8.45 -3.68 3.02
N SER A 122 7.79 -4.32 3.99
CA SER A 122 8.42 -5.27 4.90
C SER A 122 8.29 -6.72 4.45
N SER A 123 7.84 -6.95 3.22
CA SER A 123 7.69 -8.29 2.69
C SER A 123 9.05 -8.92 2.35
N GLY A 124 9.27 -10.16 2.81
CA GLY A 124 10.42 -11.00 2.44
C GLY A 124 10.10 -11.97 1.31
N ASN A 125 8.82 -12.02 0.86
CA ASN A 125 8.40 -12.90 -0.21
C ASN A 125 7.34 -12.27 -1.13
N PHE A 126 7.15 -12.85 -2.31
CA PHE A 126 6.21 -12.36 -3.32
C PHE A 126 4.76 -12.36 -2.86
N LEU A 127 4.31 -13.34 -2.06
CA LEU A 127 2.92 -13.38 -1.59
C LEU A 127 2.61 -12.28 -0.58
N LEU A 128 3.50 -12.05 0.39
CA LEU A 128 3.30 -10.98 1.35
C LEU A 128 3.37 -9.60 0.68
N PHE A 129 4.27 -9.46 -0.32
CA PHE A 129 4.32 -8.26 -1.16
C PHE A 129 2.99 -8.03 -1.87
N PHE A 130 2.44 -9.05 -2.53
CA PHE A 130 1.16 -8.99 -3.23
C PHE A 130 0.00 -8.65 -2.28
N LEU A 131 -0.06 -9.29 -1.10
CA LEU A 131 -1.06 -8.99 -0.09
C LEU A 131 -0.99 -7.53 0.37
N GLY A 132 0.21 -7.03 0.65
CA GLY A 132 0.40 -5.63 1.04
C GLY A 132 -0.04 -4.65 -0.05
N LEU A 133 0.24 -4.98 -1.32
CA LEU A 133 -0.19 -4.21 -2.47
C LEU A 133 -1.72 -4.15 -2.57
N GLU A 134 -2.42 -5.28 -2.41
CA GLU A 134 -3.87 -5.34 -2.43
C GLU A 134 -4.51 -4.62 -1.23
N MET A 135 -3.94 -4.80 -0.03
CA MET A 135 -4.36 -4.07 1.17
C MET A 135 -4.25 -2.55 1.00
N ALA A 136 -3.29 -2.06 0.23
CA ALA A 136 -3.18 -0.64 -0.08
C ALA A 136 -4.12 -0.20 -1.22
N SER A 137 -4.39 -1.06 -2.19
CA SER A 137 -5.12 -0.70 -3.43
C SER A 137 -6.62 -0.61 -3.22
N VAL A 138 -7.23 -1.53 -2.45
CA VAL A 138 -8.69 -1.57 -2.23
C VAL A 138 -9.20 -0.33 -1.48
N PRO A 139 -8.63 0.07 -0.32
CA PRO A 139 -9.06 1.31 0.34
C PRO A 139 -8.74 2.55 -0.50
N MET A 140 -7.67 2.54 -1.30
CA MET A 140 -7.34 3.62 -2.22
C MET A 140 -8.44 3.82 -3.28
N ALA A 141 -9.02 2.74 -3.80
CA ALA A 141 -10.14 2.81 -4.72
C ALA A 141 -11.36 3.50 -4.09
N CYS A 142 -11.64 3.21 -2.81
CA CYS A 142 -12.69 3.89 -2.05
C CYS A 142 -12.37 5.39 -1.87
N LEU A 143 -11.11 5.74 -1.64
CA LEU A 143 -10.67 7.14 -1.56
C LEU A 143 -10.84 7.87 -2.91
N VAL A 144 -10.56 7.23 -4.04
CA VAL A 144 -10.79 7.81 -5.38
C VAL A 144 -12.28 8.08 -5.60
N ALA A 145 -13.18 7.19 -5.13
CA ALA A 145 -14.64 7.34 -5.18
C ALA A 145 -15.21 8.27 -4.10
N PHE A 146 -14.39 8.93 -3.30
CA PHE A 146 -14.84 9.55 -2.05
C PHE A 146 -15.86 10.67 -2.25
N ASP A 147 -15.80 11.41 -3.35
CA ASP A 147 -16.79 12.44 -3.68
C ASP A 147 -18.01 11.80 -4.35
N LYS A 148 -18.86 11.19 -3.53
CA LYS A 148 -20.02 10.37 -3.95
C LYS A 148 -21.03 11.11 -4.84
N TYR A 149 -21.01 12.44 -4.82
CA TYR A 149 -21.98 13.27 -5.58
C TYR A 149 -21.46 13.67 -6.97
N LYS A 150 -20.19 13.39 -7.28
CA LYS A 150 -19.61 13.70 -8.59
C LYS A 150 -19.48 12.44 -9.44
N ASN A 151 -20.20 12.40 -10.57
CA ASN A 151 -20.11 11.30 -11.53
C ASN A 151 -18.68 11.01 -11.98
N ARG A 152 -17.84 12.05 -12.10
CA ARG A 152 -16.42 11.91 -12.46
C ARG A 152 -15.62 11.11 -11.42
N SER A 153 -15.93 11.26 -10.13
CA SER A 153 -15.26 10.50 -9.07
C SER A 153 -15.65 9.01 -9.12
N ALA A 154 -16.91 8.71 -9.36
CA ALA A 154 -17.39 7.34 -9.54
C ALA A 154 -16.78 6.67 -10.79
N GLU A 155 -16.71 7.40 -11.91
CA GLU A 155 -16.08 6.92 -13.15
C GLU A 155 -14.57 6.66 -12.94
N ALA A 156 -13.86 7.59 -12.32
CA ALA A 156 -12.43 7.46 -12.00
C ALA A 156 -12.16 6.23 -11.13
N ALA A 157 -12.99 6.02 -10.10
CA ALA A 157 -12.87 4.85 -9.23
C ALA A 157 -13.16 3.55 -9.96
N ALA A 158 -14.19 3.50 -10.81
CA ALA A 158 -14.50 2.32 -11.61
C ALA A 158 -13.33 1.96 -12.55
N LYS A 159 -12.77 2.94 -13.26
CA LYS A 159 -11.59 2.74 -14.11
C LYS A 159 -10.39 2.26 -13.30
N PHE A 160 -10.14 2.88 -12.15
CA PHE A 160 -9.04 2.48 -11.26
C PHE A 160 -9.20 1.04 -10.78
N VAL A 161 -10.38 0.67 -10.25
CA VAL A 161 -10.61 -0.69 -9.71
C VAL A 161 -10.47 -1.74 -10.80
N LEU A 162 -11.13 -1.55 -11.95
CA LEU A 162 -11.11 -2.54 -13.03
C LEU A 162 -9.68 -2.78 -13.55
N THR A 163 -8.94 -1.71 -13.77
CA THR A 163 -7.56 -1.81 -14.27
C THR A 163 -6.60 -2.32 -13.20
N ALA A 164 -6.78 -1.94 -11.92
CA ALA A 164 -6.00 -2.45 -10.80
C ALA A 164 -6.21 -3.96 -10.62
N THR A 165 -7.46 -4.42 -10.58
CA THR A 165 -7.78 -5.85 -10.41
C THR A 165 -7.24 -6.70 -11.55
N PHE A 166 -7.36 -6.23 -12.80
CA PHE A 166 -6.76 -6.92 -13.94
C PHE A 166 -5.24 -7.03 -13.80
N SER A 167 -4.59 -5.93 -13.45
CA SER A 167 -3.13 -5.88 -13.26
C SER A 167 -2.65 -6.79 -12.13
N SER A 168 -3.40 -6.82 -11.01
CA SER A 168 -3.13 -7.72 -9.89
C SER A 168 -3.26 -9.19 -10.29
N GLY A 169 -4.26 -9.52 -11.09
CA GLY A 169 -4.43 -10.87 -11.63
C GLY A 169 -3.25 -11.30 -12.50
N VAL A 170 -2.77 -10.41 -13.37
CA VAL A 170 -1.57 -10.64 -14.21
C VAL A 170 -0.32 -10.82 -13.33
N MET A 171 -0.14 -9.97 -12.30
CA MET A 171 0.96 -10.10 -11.35
C MET A 171 0.93 -11.43 -10.60
N LEU A 172 -0.23 -11.83 -10.07
CA LEU A 172 -0.39 -13.08 -9.33
C LEU A 172 -0.11 -14.30 -10.21
N TYR A 173 -0.55 -14.25 -11.46
CA TYR A 173 -0.21 -15.29 -12.45
C TYR A 173 1.30 -15.35 -12.70
N GLY A 174 1.96 -14.19 -12.80
CA GLY A 174 3.42 -14.10 -12.89
C GLY A 174 4.13 -14.72 -11.69
N ILE A 175 3.66 -14.44 -10.47
CA ILE A 175 4.18 -15.05 -9.22
C ILE A 175 4.00 -16.57 -9.25
N SER A 176 2.86 -17.08 -9.75
CA SER A 176 2.59 -18.51 -9.90
C SER A 176 3.57 -19.19 -10.86
N LEU A 177 3.88 -18.56 -12.00
CA LEU A 177 4.87 -19.07 -12.95
C LEU A 177 6.29 -19.09 -12.37
N ILE A 178 6.68 -18.03 -11.64
CA ILE A 178 7.96 -17.97 -10.93
C ILE A 178 8.03 -19.13 -9.91
N TYR A 179 7.00 -19.31 -9.09
CA TYR A 179 6.97 -20.39 -8.13
C TYR A 179 7.04 -21.77 -8.78
N GLY A 180 6.30 -21.99 -9.86
CA GLY A 180 6.28 -23.26 -10.59
C GLY A 180 7.64 -23.65 -11.20
N THR A 181 8.47 -22.66 -11.53
CA THR A 181 9.79 -22.89 -12.16
C THR A 181 10.94 -22.85 -11.16
N VAL A 182 10.90 -21.93 -10.21
CA VAL A 182 11.98 -21.68 -9.24
C VAL A 182 11.77 -22.46 -7.94
N GLY A 183 10.52 -22.81 -7.59
CA GLY A 183 10.16 -23.60 -6.42
C GLY A 183 10.27 -22.87 -5.08
N THR A 184 10.43 -21.53 -5.11
CA THR A 184 10.45 -20.68 -3.91
C THR A 184 9.82 -19.33 -4.20
N LEU A 185 9.27 -18.68 -3.14
CA LEU A 185 8.69 -17.34 -3.21
C LEU A 185 9.53 -16.32 -2.44
N TYR A 186 10.55 -16.74 -1.69
CA TYR A 186 11.41 -15.86 -0.92
C TYR A 186 12.39 -15.12 -1.82
N PHE A 187 12.47 -13.79 -1.68
CA PHE A 187 13.33 -12.96 -2.52
C PHE A 187 14.80 -13.35 -2.47
N ASN A 188 15.31 -13.71 -1.29
CA ASN A 188 16.69 -14.13 -1.11
C ASN A 188 17.04 -15.40 -1.88
N ASP A 189 16.11 -16.37 -1.94
CA ASP A 189 16.33 -17.66 -2.59
C ASP A 189 16.12 -17.59 -4.10
N VAL A 190 15.14 -16.79 -4.53
CA VAL A 190 14.75 -16.65 -5.94
C VAL A 190 15.94 -16.22 -6.80
N ALA A 191 16.71 -15.23 -6.36
CA ALA A 191 17.88 -14.74 -7.12
C ALA A 191 18.91 -15.83 -7.39
N GLY A 192 19.28 -16.61 -6.38
CA GLY A 192 20.23 -17.72 -6.50
C GLY A 192 19.71 -18.85 -7.41
N ARG A 193 18.43 -19.18 -7.29
CA ARG A 193 17.82 -20.22 -8.15
C ARG A 193 17.66 -19.78 -9.59
N PHE A 194 17.35 -18.50 -9.85
CA PHE A 194 17.41 -17.96 -11.20
C PHE A 194 18.81 -18.08 -11.80
N GLN A 195 19.86 -17.74 -11.05
CA GLN A 195 21.24 -17.89 -11.51
C GLN A 195 21.56 -19.34 -11.89
N MET A 196 21.10 -20.32 -11.11
CA MET A 196 21.22 -21.74 -11.44
C MET A 196 20.49 -22.10 -12.72
N LEU A 197 19.25 -21.63 -12.92
CA LEU A 197 18.49 -21.86 -14.16
C LEU A 197 19.23 -21.29 -15.38
N PHE A 198 19.82 -20.11 -15.27
CA PHE A 198 20.61 -19.51 -16.36
C PHE A 198 21.89 -20.26 -16.66
N SER A 199 22.58 -20.84 -15.65
CA SER A 199 23.85 -21.54 -15.84
C SER A 199 23.69 -22.93 -16.47
N VAL A 200 22.55 -23.61 -16.21
CA VAL A 200 22.32 -25.00 -16.67
C VAL A 200 21.62 -25.05 -18.03
N ALA A 201 20.94 -23.99 -18.43
CA ALA A 201 19.93 -24.03 -19.48
C ALA A 201 20.37 -23.36 -20.78
N HIS A 202 20.92 -24.10 -21.69
CA HIS A 202 21.04 -23.62 -23.08
C HIS A 202 19.72 -23.67 -23.88
N TYR A 203 18.63 -24.20 -23.38
CA TYR A 203 17.27 -24.24 -23.98
C TYR A 203 16.30 -25.05 -23.09
N GLN A 204 15.95 -24.58 -21.91
CA GLN A 204 14.94 -25.27 -21.11
C GLN A 204 13.61 -24.49 -21.08
N PRO A 205 12.46 -25.15 -21.30
CA PRO A 205 11.14 -24.54 -21.20
C PRO A 205 10.89 -23.86 -19.84
N SER A 206 11.53 -24.36 -18.77
CA SER A 206 11.47 -23.77 -17.42
C SER A 206 12.04 -22.36 -17.34
N LEU A 207 13.14 -22.07 -18.07
CA LEU A 207 13.72 -20.74 -18.10
C LEU A 207 12.80 -19.74 -18.80
N LEU A 208 12.20 -20.15 -19.93
CA LEU A 208 11.26 -19.30 -20.67
C LEU A 208 10.04 -18.96 -19.79
N LEU A 209 9.47 -19.95 -19.10
CA LEU A 209 8.34 -19.74 -18.20
C LEU A 209 8.71 -18.83 -17.02
N ALA A 210 9.91 -18.94 -16.46
CA ALA A 210 10.40 -18.07 -15.41
C ALA A 210 10.54 -16.61 -15.89
N ILE A 211 11.06 -16.39 -17.09
CA ILE A 211 11.15 -15.05 -17.72
C ILE A 211 9.76 -14.47 -17.95
N VAL A 212 8.83 -15.24 -18.50
CA VAL A 212 7.43 -14.82 -18.70
C VAL A 212 6.79 -14.46 -17.37
N GLY A 213 7.06 -15.25 -16.31
CA GLY A 213 6.61 -14.95 -14.95
C GLY A 213 7.11 -13.60 -14.45
N LEU A 214 8.40 -13.27 -14.65
CA LEU A 214 8.96 -11.96 -14.33
C LEU A 214 8.31 -10.83 -15.13
N VAL A 215 8.10 -11.03 -16.44
CA VAL A 215 7.44 -10.02 -17.29
C VAL A 215 6.03 -9.74 -16.77
N PHE A 216 5.27 -10.74 -16.37
CA PHE A 216 3.93 -10.55 -15.83
C PHE A 216 3.95 -9.89 -14.45
N PHE A 217 4.89 -10.27 -13.58
CA PHE A 217 5.09 -9.61 -12.29
C PHE A 217 5.39 -8.12 -12.46
N PHE A 218 6.37 -7.79 -13.31
CA PHE A 218 6.74 -6.40 -13.57
C PHE A 218 5.67 -5.62 -14.36
N SER A 219 4.83 -6.27 -15.15
CA SER A 219 3.68 -5.63 -15.78
C SER A 219 2.67 -5.13 -14.73
N GLY A 220 2.39 -5.95 -13.72
CA GLY A 220 1.52 -5.54 -12.60
C GLY A 220 2.13 -4.42 -11.76
N LEU A 221 3.42 -4.48 -11.48
CA LEU A 221 4.14 -3.41 -10.78
C LEU A 221 4.18 -2.12 -11.62
N GLY A 222 4.39 -2.26 -12.94
CA GLY A 222 4.36 -1.16 -13.90
C GLY A 222 3.02 -0.41 -13.92
N PHE A 223 1.91 -1.13 -13.78
CA PHE A 223 0.60 -0.53 -13.57
C PHE A 223 0.60 0.33 -12.30
N LYS A 224 1.04 -0.19 -11.16
CA LYS A 224 1.06 0.53 -9.89
C LYS A 224 1.87 1.82 -9.95
N LEU A 225 3.02 1.77 -10.62
CA LEU A 225 3.92 2.90 -10.83
C LEU A 225 3.48 3.82 -11.99
N SER A 226 2.45 3.43 -12.77
CA SER A 226 2.03 4.14 -13.99
C SER A 226 3.12 4.23 -15.04
N LEU A 227 3.90 3.16 -15.23
CA LEU A 227 4.90 3.07 -16.29
C LEU A 227 4.25 2.83 -17.64
N VAL A 228 4.84 3.35 -18.70
CA VAL A 228 4.40 3.05 -20.08
C VAL A 228 4.66 1.56 -20.38
N PRO A 229 3.69 0.82 -20.93
CA PRO A 229 2.36 1.21 -21.46
C PRO A 229 1.21 1.18 -20.46
N PHE A 230 1.43 0.90 -19.19
CA PHE A 230 0.39 0.66 -18.18
C PHE A 230 -0.16 1.94 -17.49
N HIS A 231 0.05 3.11 -18.08
CA HIS A 231 -0.23 4.43 -17.46
C HIS A 231 -1.61 5.01 -17.77
N PHE A 232 -2.42 4.40 -18.64
CA PHE A 232 -3.68 4.99 -19.15
C PHE A 232 -4.71 5.33 -18.07
N TRP A 233 -4.76 4.57 -16.98
CA TRP A 233 -5.66 4.82 -15.87
C TRP A 233 -5.36 6.11 -15.10
N THR A 234 -4.10 6.57 -15.15
CA THR A 234 -3.59 7.62 -14.26
C THR A 234 -4.26 8.97 -14.52
N ALA A 235 -4.39 9.37 -15.77
CA ALA A 235 -4.94 10.68 -16.13
C ALA A 235 -6.41 10.81 -15.68
N ASP A 236 -7.23 9.81 -16.00
CA ASP A 236 -8.66 9.79 -15.66
C ASP A 236 -8.86 9.73 -14.14
N THR A 237 -8.09 8.90 -13.45
CA THR A 237 -8.17 8.75 -12.00
C THR A 237 -7.75 10.04 -11.29
N TYR A 238 -6.68 10.70 -11.74
CA TYR A 238 -6.21 11.94 -11.11
C TYR A 238 -7.15 13.13 -11.35
N GLN A 239 -7.85 13.15 -12.49
CA GLN A 239 -8.87 14.18 -12.77
C GLN A 239 -10.16 13.99 -11.95
N GLY A 240 -10.56 12.74 -11.71
CA GLY A 240 -11.83 12.45 -11.06
C GLY A 240 -11.75 12.36 -9.54
N ALA A 241 -10.59 12.03 -8.97
CA ALA A 241 -10.39 11.92 -7.53
C ALA A 241 -10.34 13.31 -6.85
N PRO A 242 -10.71 13.42 -5.57
CA PRO A 242 -10.46 14.62 -4.77
C PRO A 242 -8.97 14.99 -4.76
N THR A 243 -8.64 16.29 -4.78
CA THR A 243 -7.25 16.78 -4.90
C THR A 243 -6.31 16.19 -3.85
N ALA A 244 -6.74 16.09 -2.60
CA ALA A 244 -5.94 15.47 -1.53
C ALA A 244 -5.65 13.99 -1.79
N VAL A 245 -6.65 13.25 -2.32
CA VAL A 245 -6.50 11.83 -2.70
C VAL A 245 -5.57 11.69 -3.90
N THR A 246 -5.66 12.59 -4.88
CA THR A 246 -4.72 12.62 -6.01
C THR A 246 -3.29 12.83 -5.53
N GLY A 247 -3.05 13.74 -4.60
CA GLY A 247 -1.74 13.94 -3.97
C GLY A 247 -1.24 12.67 -3.26
N TYR A 248 -2.10 12.00 -2.51
CA TYR A 248 -1.79 10.75 -1.83
C TYR A 248 -1.43 9.61 -2.80
N LEU A 249 -2.24 9.44 -3.83
CA LEU A 249 -2.05 8.41 -4.86
C LEU A 249 -0.79 8.66 -5.71
N SER A 250 -0.51 9.92 -6.05
CA SER A 250 0.62 10.27 -6.94
C SER A 250 1.99 10.18 -6.25
N VAL A 251 2.07 10.47 -4.96
CA VAL A 251 3.34 10.54 -4.21
C VAL A 251 3.49 9.35 -3.28
N VAL A 252 2.60 9.22 -2.28
CA VAL A 252 2.76 8.24 -1.20
C VAL A 252 2.57 6.82 -1.72
N SER A 253 1.48 6.56 -2.46
CA SER A 253 1.18 5.23 -2.97
C SER A 253 2.22 4.73 -3.98
N LYS A 254 2.73 5.60 -4.85
CA LYS A 254 3.79 5.22 -5.80
C LYS A 254 5.15 5.12 -5.14
N GLY A 255 5.44 5.96 -4.15
CA GLY A 255 6.67 5.89 -3.39
C GLY A 255 6.83 4.62 -2.56
N ALA A 256 5.73 3.92 -2.26
CA ALA A 256 5.74 2.66 -1.54
C ALA A 256 6.02 1.43 -2.44
N ALA A 257 5.69 1.50 -3.73
CA ALA A 257 5.88 0.42 -4.71
C ALA A 257 7.24 0.51 -5.38
#